data_d922d82bd20c98be7d6ddaa3e029bf25
#
_entry.id   d922d82bd20c98be7d6ddaa3e029bf25
#
_cell.length_a   1.000
_cell.length_b   1.000
_cell.length_c   1.000
_cell.angle_alpha   90.00
_cell.angle_beta   90.00
_cell.angle_gamma   90.00
#
_symmetry.space_group_name_H-M   'P 1'
#
loop_
_entity.id
_entity.type
_entity.pdbx_description
1 polymer ?
#
loop_
_entity_poly.entity_id
_entity_poly.type
_entity_poly.pdbx_seq_one_letter_code
_entity_poly.pdbx_strand_id
1 'polypeptide(L)'
;MKRVSNNQQTVIKLLKKRAVIRPCDLAHLNIGRTILSRLCTRGIVQKVGRGLYRLTDAETSEHDMLIEACKAVPNGVVCLLSALRFHKLTTQSPHQIWITIDVKARAIKTNLPIRFIRSSGSALRQGVIIRKLHGATIRVYSPAKTVADCFKFRNKIGLDIALEALRECQRKKLCTMDELWQYAKLCRVSNVMRPYLEAMSL
;
A
#
# COMPACT_ATOMS: atom_id res chain seq x y z
N MET A 1 -13.86 25.32 -28.20
CA MET A 1 -13.64 24.74 -26.83
C MET A 1 -14.99 24.61 -26.13
N LYS A 2 -15.52 23.39 -25.90
CA LYS A 2 -16.79 23.20 -25.16
C LYS A 2 -16.55 23.54 -23.68
N ARG A 3 -17.31 24.50 -23.12
CA ARG A 3 -17.25 24.89 -21.70
C ARG A 3 -17.37 23.65 -20.80
N VAL A 4 -16.46 23.50 -19.88
CA VAL A 4 -16.47 22.45 -18.85
C VAL A 4 -17.56 22.83 -17.84
N SER A 5 -18.52 21.93 -17.59
CA SER A 5 -19.59 22.21 -16.62
C SER A 5 -19.03 22.35 -15.20
N ASN A 6 -19.76 23.05 -14.31
CA ASN A 6 -19.33 23.25 -12.92
C ASN A 6 -18.96 21.91 -12.22
N ASN A 7 -19.75 20.88 -12.43
CA ASN A 7 -19.50 19.54 -11.90
C ASN A 7 -18.23 18.89 -12.49
N GLN A 8 -17.89 19.15 -13.75
CA GLN A 8 -16.65 18.66 -14.36
C GLN A 8 -15.42 19.35 -13.73
N GLN A 9 -15.52 20.66 -13.50
CA GLN A 9 -14.45 21.42 -12.82
C GLN A 9 -14.23 20.92 -11.39
N THR A 10 -15.30 20.60 -10.68
CA THR A 10 -15.24 20.03 -9.32
C THR A 10 -14.54 18.68 -9.31
N VAL A 11 -14.85 17.79 -10.27
CA VAL A 11 -14.17 16.49 -10.41
C VAL A 11 -12.69 16.66 -10.74
N ILE A 12 -12.34 17.57 -11.64
CA ILE A 12 -10.95 17.86 -11.99
C ILE A 12 -10.18 18.42 -10.77
N LYS A 13 -10.78 19.35 -10.02
CA LYS A 13 -10.19 19.88 -8.77
C LYS A 13 -9.98 18.77 -7.74
N LEU A 14 -10.92 17.83 -7.63
CA LEU A 14 -10.80 16.68 -6.74
C LEU A 14 -9.65 15.76 -7.16
N LEU A 15 -9.53 15.49 -8.47
CA LEU A 15 -8.45 14.66 -9.03
C LEU A 15 -7.07 15.30 -8.89
N LYS A 16 -6.98 16.64 -8.93
CA LYS A 16 -5.72 17.34 -8.63
C LYS A 16 -5.28 17.19 -7.17
N LYS A 17 -6.24 17.02 -6.25
CA LYS A 17 -5.95 16.79 -4.82
C LYS A 17 -5.75 15.32 -4.48
N ARG A 18 -6.34 14.43 -5.25
CA ARG A 18 -6.31 12.98 -5.04
C ARG A 18 -5.81 12.31 -6.31
N ALA A 19 -4.70 11.63 -6.23
CA ALA A 19 -4.09 10.94 -7.38
C ALA A 19 -5.08 10.07 -8.16
N VAL A 20 -6.02 9.43 -7.44
CA VAL A 20 -7.05 8.54 -8.02
C VAL A 20 -8.36 8.72 -7.29
N ILE A 21 -9.50 8.65 -8.01
CA ILE A 21 -10.85 8.64 -7.43
C ILE A 21 -11.66 7.44 -7.91
N ARG A 22 -12.70 7.13 -7.14
CA ARG A 22 -13.75 6.17 -7.48
C ARG A 22 -15.07 6.88 -7.73
N PRO A 23 -16.05 6.27 -8.46
CA PRO A 23 -17.39 6.82 -8.56
C PRO A 23 -18.06 7.06 -7.20
N CYS A 24 -17.81 6.22 -6.19
CA CYS A 24 -18.35 6.42 -4.84
C CYS A 24 -17.78 7.67 -4.14
N ASP A 25 -16.58 8.11 -4.50
CA ASP A 25 -16.00 9.35 -3.96
C ASP A 25 -16.75 10.60 -4.43
N LEU A 26 -17.56 10.49 -5.51
CA LEU A 26 -18.38 11.57 -6.06
C LEU A 26 -19.80 11.58 -5.46
N ALA A 27 -20.23 10.49 -4.83
CA ALA A 27 -21.58 10.39 -4.26
C ALA A 27 -21.82 11.45 -3.18
N HIS A 28 -20.81 11.73 -2.34
CA HIS A 28 -20.88 12.77 -1.31
C HIS A 28 -20.99 14.20 -1.88
N LEU A 29 -20.68 14.39 -3.16
CA LEU A 29 -20.78 15.67 -3.87
C LEU A 29 -22.05 15.75 -4.73
N ASN A 30 -22.94 14.78 -4.65
CA ASN A 30 -24.12 14.64 -5.50
C ASN A 30 -23.79 14.68 -7.01
N ILE A 31 -22.61 14.18 -7.39
CA ILE A 31 -22.14 14.14 -8.78
C ILE A 31 -22.31 12.73 -9.34
N GLY A 32 -23.10 12.60 -10.39
CA GLY A 32 -23.37 11.33 -11.05
C GLY A 32 -22.10 10.72 -11.71
N ARG A 33 -21.98 9.41 -11.64
CA ARG A 33 -20.83 8.65 -12.20
C ARG A 33 -20.61 8.85 -13.71
N THR A 34 -21.66 9.22 -14.46
CA THR A 34 -21.60 9.47 -15.91
C THR A 34 -20.64 10.59 -16.29
N ILE A 35 -20.33 11.47 -15.35
CA ILE A 35 -19.36 12.55 -15.57
C ILE A 35 -17.94 12.02 -15.82
N LEU A 36 -17.56 10.92 -15.17
CA LEU A 36 -16.25 10.28 -15.38
C LEU A 36 -16.15 9.72 -16.80
N SER A 37 -17.20 9.06 -17.30
CA SER A 37 -17.22 8.57 -18.68
C SER A 37 -17.07 9.72 -19.69
N ARG A 38 -17.78 10.84 -19.46
CA ARG A 38 -17.66 12.03 -20.33
C ARG A 38 -16.25 12.65 -20.30
N LEU A 39 -15.62 12.66 -19.13
CA LEU A 39 -14.24 13.15 -19.00
C LEU A 39 -13.22 12.20 -19.64
N CYS A 40 -13.48 10.87 -19.60
CA CYS A 40 -12.68 9.87 -20.31
C CYS A 40 -12.80 10.04 -21.83
N THR A 41 -14.02 10.19 -22.37
CA THR A 41 -14.23 10.43 -23.81
C THR A 41 -13.54 11.71 -24.30
N ARG A 42 -13.36 12.70 -23.40
CA ARG A 42 -12.61 13.94 -23.71
C ARG A 42 -11.10 13.82 -23.52
N GLY A 43 -10.59 12.67 -23.10
CA GLY A 43 -9.18 12.45 -22.81
C GLY A 43 -8.62 13.18 -21.59
N ILE A 44 -9.49 13.85 -20.78
CA ILE A 44 -9.07 14.59 -19.58
C ILE A 44 -8.78 13.63 -18.41
N VAL A 45 -9.51 12.52 -18.36
CA VAL A 45 -9.40 11.50 -17.33
C VAL A 45 -9.19 10.15 -17.98
N GLN A 46 -8.34 9.33 -17.42
CA GLN A 46 -8.13 7.95 -17.85
C GLN A 46 -8.56 6.96 -16.77
N LYS A 47 -9.06 5.81 -17.21
CA LYS A 47 -9.40 4.68 -16.34
C LYS A 47 -8.17 3.81 -16.14
N VAL A 48 -7.66 3.76 -14.91
CA VAL A 48 -6.45 2.99 -14.55
C VAL A 48 -6.74 1.61 -13.96
N GLY A 49 -8.02 1.35 -13.65
CA GLY A 49 -8.46 0.06 -13.14
C GLY A 49 -9.99 0.00 -13.04
N ARG A 50 -10.54 -1.10 -12.52
CA ARG A 50 -11.98 -1.25 -12.34
C ARG A 50 -12.53 -0.19 -11.38
N GLY A 51 -13.23 0.83 -11.93
CA GLY A 51 -13.78 1.94 -11.16
C GLY A 51 -12.72 2.88 -10.57
N LEU A 52 -11.51 2.92 -11.13
CA LEU A 52 -10.44 3.83 -10.73
C LEU A 52 -10.12 4.79 -11.87
N TYR A 53 -10.09 6.08 -11.55
CA TYR A 53 -9.93 7.16 -12.51
C TYR A 53 -8.87 8.16 -12.03
N ARG A 54 -8.00 8.61 -12.94
CA ARG A 54 -7.01 9.67 -12.70
C ARG A 54 -6.99 10.69 -13.83
N LEU A 55 -6.34 11.83 -13.63
CA LEU A 55 -6.08 12.76 -14.72
C LEU A 55 -5.08 12.16 -15.70
N THR A 56 -5.30 12.38 -17.00
CA THR A 56 -4.40 11.88 -18.06
C THR A 56 -3.02 12.53 -17.97
N ASP A 57 -2.97 13.82 -17.67
CA ASP A 57 -1.74 14.62 -17.59
C ASP A 57 -1.16 14.68 -16.16
N ALA A 58 -1.63 13.82 -15.23
CA ALA A 58 -1.05 13.78 -13.89
C ALA A 58 0.36 13.21 -13.95
N GLU A 59 1.33 13.95 -13.43
CA GLU A 59 2.66 13.40 -13.16
C GLU A 59 2.52 12.16 -12.29
N THR A 60 3.11 11.06 -12.75
CA THR A 60 3.04 9.78 -12.02
C THR A 60 4.00 9.86 -10.84
N SER A 61 3.47 9.97 -9.63
CA SER A 61 4.28 9.95 -8.42
C SER A 61 4.72 8.53 -8.09
N GLU A 62 5.81 8.41 -7.36
CA GLU A 62 6.35 7.13 -6.86
C GLU A 62 5.31 6.31 -6.08
N HIS A 63 4.30 6.99 -5.54
CA HIS A 63 3.24 6.42 -4.72
C HIS A 63 1.93 6.14 -5.45
N ASP A 64 1.79 6.56 -6.70
CA ASP A 64 0.49 6.46 -7.41
C ASP A 64 0.06 5.01 -7.61
N MET A 65 1.00 4.16 -8.00
CA MET A 65 0.75 2.72 -8.14
C MET A 65 0.32 2.08 -6.81
N LEU A 66 0.94 2.52 -5.69
CA LEU A 66 0.56 2.07 -4.35
C LEU A 66 -0.86 2.53 -3.98
N ILE A 67 -1.19 3.79 -4.27
CA ILE A 67 -2.52 4.35 -4.03
C ILE A 67 -3.58 3.63 -4.85
N GLU A 68 -3.30 3.37 -6.13
CA GLU A 68 -4.18 2.62 -7.02
C GLU A 68 -4.45 1.21 -6.48
N ALA A 69 -3.39 0.50 -6.06
CA ALA A 69 -3.49 -0.83 -5.48
C ALA A 69 -4.29 -0.84 -4.17
N CYS A 70 -4.05 0.11 -3.26
CA CYS A 70 -4.82 0.24 -2.02
C CYS A 70 -6.30 0.55 -2.26
N LYS A 71 -6.60 1.38 -3.26
CA LYS A 71 -7.98 1.64 -3.66
C LYS A 71 -8.64 0.44 -4.35
N ALA A 72 -7.88 -0.34 -5.13
CA ALA A 72 -8.39 -1.58 -5.72
C ALA A 72 -8.69 -2.62 -4.64
N VAL A 73 -7.90 -2.67 -3.56
CA VAL A 73 -8.00 -3.66 -2.48
C VAL A 73 -8.22 -2.97 -1.12
N PRO A 74 -9.42 -2.42 -0.82
CA PRO A 74 -9.65 -1.56 0.34
C PRO A 74 -9.36 -2.21 1.70
N ASN A 75 -9.59 -3.52 1.80
CA ASN A 75 -9.36 -4.30 3.02
C ASN A 75 -7.96 -4.94 3.07
N GLY A 76 -7.15 -4.72 2.02
CA GLY A 76 -5.78 -5.19 1.98
C GLY A 76 -4.86 -4.35 2.85
N VAL A 77 -3.74 -4.94 3.25
CA VAL A 77 -2.68 -4.27 4.01
C VAL A 77 -1.39 -4.35 3.21
N VAL A 78 -0.78 -3.21 2.96
CA VAL A 78 0.55 -3.14 2.30
C VAL A 78 1.58 -3.84 3.17
N CYS A 79 2.37 -4.74 2.58
CA CYS A 79 3.28 -5.63 3.31
C CYS A 79 4.61 -5.82 2.57
N LEU A 80 5.53 -6.50 3.22
CA LEU A 80 6.84 -6.92 2.68
C LEU A 80 7.54 -5.77 1.93
N LEU A 81 8.06 -6.01 0.72
CA LEU A 81 8.85 -5.05 -0.05
C LEU A 81 8.13 -3.70 -0.24
N SER A 82 6.82 -3.72 -0.45
CA SER A 82 6.06 -2.46 -0.59
C SER A 82 5.93 -1.70 0.73
N ALA A 83 5.82 -2.39 1.86
CA ALA A 83 5.84 -1.76 3.17
C ALA A 83 7.27 -1.27 3.54
N LEU A 84 8.30 -2.04 3.20
CA LEU A 84 9.70 -1.60 3.35
C LEU A 84 9.96 -0.30 2.58
N ARG A 85 9.53 -0.23 1.31
CA ARG A 85 9.66 0.97 0.49
C ARG A 85 8.89 2.14 1.09
N PHE A 86 7.65 1.90 1.52
CA PHE A 86 6.81 2.92 2.18
C PHE A 86 7.47 3.51 3.42
N HIS A 87 8.12 2.68 4.23
CA HIS A 87 8.85 3.10 5.45
C HIS A 87 10.30 3.54 5.17
N LYS A 88 10.73 3.50 3.90
CA LYS A 88 12.11 3.80 3.49
C LYS A 88 13.14 2.88 4.17
N LEU A 89 12.79 1.59 4.36
CA LEU A 89 13.62 0.56 4.98
C LEU A 89 14.39 -0.29 3.97
N THR A 90 14.30 0.02 2.70
CA THR A 90 15.05 -0.62 1.61
C THR A 90 15.29 0.36 0.49
N THR A 91 16.36 0.13 -0.25
CA THR A 91 16.65 0.84 -1.50
C THR A 91 16.00 0.18 -2.71
N GLN A 92 15.48 -1.03 -2.55
CA GLN A 92 14.86 -1.77 -3.64
C GLN A 92 13.53 -1.16 -4.07
N SER A 93 13.28 -1.15 -5.39
CA SER A 93 12.02 -0.71 -6.00
C SER A 93 11.29 -1.93 -6.56
N PRO A 94 10.32 -2.48 -5.83
CA PRO A 94 9.63 -3.68 -6.29
C PRO A 94 8.74 -3.38 -7.50
N HIS A 95 8.80 -4.23 -8.54
CA HIS A 95 7.93 -4.13 -9.72
C HIS A 95 6.45 -4.46 -9.43
N GLN A 96 6.16 -5.04 -8.28
CA GLN A 96 4.81 -5.44 -7.87
C GLN A 96 4.48 -4.85 -6.50
N ILE A 97 3.21 -4.50 -6.32
CA ILE A 97 2.71 -4.04 -5.01
C ILE A 97 2.31 -5.27 -4.17
N TRP A 98 2.97 -5.43 -3.03
CA TRP A 98 2.71 -6.53 -2.11
C TRP A 98 1.59 -6.16 -1.14
N ILE A 99 0.50 -6.90 -1.16
CA ILE A 99 -0.68 -6.67 -0.33
C ILE A 99 -1.08 -7.97 0.37
N THR A 100 -1.21 -7.90 1.69
CA THR A 100 -1.80 -8.98 2.49
C THR A 100 -3.32 -8.87 2.47
N ILE A 101 -3.98 -10.01 2.21
CA ILE A 101 -5.43 -10.17 2.30
C ILE A 101 -5.76 -11.37 3.20
N ASP A 102 -7.01 -11.43 3.67
CA ASP A 102 -7.50 -12.59 4.43
C ASP A 102 -7.42 -13.88 3.58
N VAL A 103 -7.12 -15.01 4.22
CA VAL A 103 -7.05 -16.32 3.53
C VAL A 103 -8.36 -16.67 2.82
N LYS A 104 -9.51 -16.22 3.37
CA LYS A 104 -10.84 -16.44 2.80
C LYS A 104 -11.24 -15.41 1.75
N ALA A 105 -10.49 -14.30 1.63
CA ALA A 105 -10.81 -13.26 0.66
C ALA A 105 -10.54 -13.74 -0.77
N ARG A 106 -11.42 -13.40 -1.69
CA ARG A 106 -11.16 -13.58 -3.13
C ARG A 106 -10.13 -12.56 -3.59
N ALA A 107 -9.11 -13.01 -4.29
CA ALA A 107 -8.18 -12.11 -4.97
C ALA A 107 -8.94 -11.32 -6.04
N ILE A 108 -8.77 -10.02 -6.04
CA ILE A 108 -9.44 -9.12 -7.00
C ILE A 108 -8.73 -9.26 -8.34
N LYS A 109 -9.47 -9.53 -9.41
CA LYS A 109 -8.95 -9.46 -10.78
C LYS A 109 -8.67 -7.99 -11.12
N THR A 110 -7.43 -7.66 -11.35
CA THR A 110 -6.96 -6.32 -11.69
C THR A 110 -5.78 -6.39 -12.66
N ASN A 111 -5.62 -5.37 -13.48
CA ASN A 111 -4.45 -5.24 -14.36
C ASN A 111 -3.25 -4.62 -13.62
N LEU A 112 -3.42 -4.22 -12.36
CA LEU A 112 -2.33 -3.70 -11.54
C LEU A 112 -1.39 -4.85 -11.15
N PRO A 113 -0.08 -4.62 -11.12
CA PRO A 113 0.89 -5.63 -10.73
C PRO A 113 0.87 -5.85 -9.20
N ILE A 114 -0.17 -6.51 -8.71
CA ILE A 114 -0.36 -6.79 -7.28
C ILE A 114 0.03 -8.23 -6.98
N ARG A 115 0.89 -8.41 -5.98
CA ARG A 115 1.21 -9.71 -5.40
C ARG A 115 0.50 -9.89 -4.07
N PHE A 116 -0.39 -10.88 -4.00
CA PHE A 116 -1.15 -11.15 -2.78
C PHE A 116 -0.40 -12.10 -1.85
N ILE A 117 -0.36 -11.70 -0.58
CA ILE A 117 0.02 -12.55 0.55
C ILE A 117 -1.24 -12.89 1.33
N ARG A 118 -1.39 -14.13 1.75
CA ARG A 118 -2.54 -14.57 2.53
C ARG A 118 -2.16 -14.69 3.99
N SER A 119 -2.99 -14.12 4.87
CA SER A 119 -2.83 -14.20 6.31
C SER A 119 -4.20 -14.27 6.98
N SER A 120 -4.25 -14.65 8.25
CA SER A 120 -5.49 -14.76 9.01
C SER A 120 -5.27 -14.39 10.48
N GLY A 121 -6.36 -14.24 11.21
CA GLY A 121 -6.34 -14.04 12.65
C GLY A 121 -5.57 -12.81 13.10
N SER A 122 -4.82 -12.95 14.19
CA SER A 122 -3.99 -11.88 14.76
C SER A 122 -2.86 -11.44 13.82
N ALA A 123 -2.26 -12.36 13.08
CA ALA A 123 -1.18 -12.05 12.14
C ALA A 123 -1.63 -11.13 10.99
N LEU A 124 -2.91 -11.14 10.62
CA LEU A 124 -3.48 -10.22 9.63
C LEU A 124 -3.79 -8.85 10.24
N ARG A 125 -4.31 -8.82 11.47
CA ARG A 125 -4.89 -7.61 12.06
C ARG A 125 -3.90 -6.78 12.85
N GLN A 126 -2.96 -7.41 13.54
CA GLN A 126 -2.00 -6.70 14.40
C GLN A 126 -0.91 -6.02 13.58
N GLY A 127 -0.46 -4.88 14.06
CA GLY A 127 0.57 -4.07 13.42
C GLY A 127 0.11 -3.27 12.21
N VAL A 128 -1.21 -3.19 11.95
CA VAL A 128 -1.74 -2.35 10.88
C VAL A 128 -1.78 -0.91 11.34
N ILE A 129 -1.12 -0.04 10.59
CA ILE A 129 -1.21 1.41 10.75
C ILE A 129 -1.93 2.03 9.55
N ILE A 130 -2.60 3.14 9.81
CA ILE A 130 -3.33 3.89 8.78
C ILE A 130 -2.57 5.17 8.49
N ARG A 131 -2.31 5.43 7.22
CA ARG A 131 -1.66 6.65 6.74
C ARG A 131 -2.49 7.28 5.62
N LYS A 132 -2.49 8.59 5.56
CA LYS A 132 -3.08 9.34 4.44
C LYS A 132 -1.98 9.76 3.48
N LEU A 133 -2.14 9.45 2.20
CA LEU A 133 -1.21 9.79 1.14
C LEU A 133 -2.00 10.32 -0.05
N HIS A 134 -1.77 11.58 -0.44
CA HIS A 134 -2.52 12.28 -1.50
C HIS A 134 -4.05 12.06 -1.39
N GLY A 135 -4.58 12.19 -0.18
CA GLY A 135 -6.02 12.02 0.11
C GLY A 135 -6.54 10.57 0.04
N ALA A 136 -5.67 9.60 -0.21
CA ALA A 136 -6.01 8.17 -0.11
C ALA A 136 -5.63 7.63 1.27
N THR A 137 -6.43 6.70 1.77
CA THR A 137 -6.14 5.96 3.01
C THR A 137 -5.33 4.73 2.66
N ILE A 138 -4.13 4.63 3.21
CA ILE A 138 -3.22 3.49 3.05
C ILE A 138 -3.22 2.70 4.36
N ARG A 139 -3.52 1.41 4.28
CA ARG A 139 -3.33 0.46 5.36
C ARG A 139 -2.00 -0.23 5.12
N VAL A 140 -1.06 -0.10 6.03
CA VAL A 140 0.29 -0.67 5.91
C VAL A 140 0.70 -1.28 7.24
N TYR A 141 1.49 -2.33 7.24
CA TYR A 141 2.05 -2.86 8.47
C TYR A 141 3.08 -1.89 9.06
N SER A 142 3.17 -1.85 10.40
CA SER A 142 4.18 -1.07 11.13
C SER A 142 5.59 -1.54 10.76
N PRO A 143 6.63 -0.72 10.98
CA PRO A 143 8.02 -1.10 10.71
C PRO A 143 8.41 -2.43 11.36
N ALA A 144 8.17 -2.60 12.66
CA ALA A 144 8.50 -3.83 13.39
C ALA A 144 7.77 -5.07 12.84
N LYS A 145 6.46 -4.93 12.56
CA LYS A 145 5.68 -6.01 11.94
C LYS A 145 6.18 -6.34 10.54
N THR A 146 6.54 -5.32 9.75
CA THR A 146 7.08 -5.49 8.39
C THR A 146 8.40 -6.26 8.43
N VAL A 147 9.32 -5.91 9.34
CA VAL A 147 10.58 -6.63 9.54
C VAL A 147 10.31 -8.10 9.88
N ALA A 148 9.46 -8.39 10.87
CA ALA A 148 9.11 -9.76 11.25
C ALA A 148 8.49 -10.56 10.09
N ASP A 149 7.63 -9.93 9.28
CA ASP A 149 7.09 -10.56 8.08
C ASP A 149 8.18 -10.83 7.03
N CYS A 150 9.18 -9.96 6.88
CA CYS A 150 10.30 -10.21 5.98
C CYS A 150 11.10 -11.46 6.39
N PHE A 151 11.35 -11.66 7.68
CA PHE A 151 11.96 -12.89 8.18
C PHE A 151 11.07 -14.12 7.95
N LYS A 152 9.75 -13.98 8.11
CA LYS A 152 8.79 -15.06 7.83
C LYS A 152 8.80 -15.47 6.36
N PHE A 153 8.90 -14.51 5.48
CA PHE A 153 8.88 -14.73 4.03
C PHE A 153 10.27 -14.66 3.37
N ARG A 154 11.35 -14.81 4.15
CA ARG A 154 12.75 -14.74 3.69
C ARG A 154 13.06 -15.64 2.49
N ASN A 155 12.42 -16.82 2.41
CA ASN A 155 12.58 -17.72 1.27
C ASN A 155 11.93 -17.20 -0.03
N LYS A 156 11.06 -16.18 0.07
CA LYS A 156 10.41 -15.56 -1.10
C LYS A 156 11.04 -14.24 -1.52
N ILE A 157 11.63 -13.51 -0.57
CA ILE A 157 12.15 -12.16 -0.80
C ILE A 157 13.68 -12.05 -0.59
N GLY A 158 14.31 -13.07 -0.01
CA GLY A 158 15.72 -13.07 0.40
C GLY A 158 15.89 -12.77 1.90
N LEU A 159 16.85 -13.43 2.52
CA LEU A 159 17.25 -13.17 3.90
C LEU A 159 18.02 -11.83 4.02
N ASP A 160 18.80 -11.52 3.01
CA ASP A 160 19.54 -10.26 2.86
C ASP A 160 18.62 -9.04 2.98
N ILE A 161 17.48 -9.06 2.33
CA ILE A 161 16.45 -8.01 2.43
C ILE A 161 15.88 -7.91 3.86
N ALA A 162 15.63 -9.04 4.51
CA ALA A 162 15.13 -9.04 5.88
C ALA A 162 16.16 -8.45 6.86
N LEU A 163 17.46 -8.74 6.65
CA LEU A 163 18.56 -8.20 7.44
C LEU A 163 18.78 -6.70 7.16
N GLU A 164 18.72 -6.27 5.90
CA GLU A 164 18.76 -4.85 5.54
C GLU A 164 17.63 -4.10 6.26
N ALA A 165 16.42 -4.62 6.17
CA ALA A 165 15.24 -4.02 6.81
C ALA A 165 15.38 -3.89 8.33
N LEU A 166 15.92 -4.92 8.99
CA LEU A 166 16.16 -4.91 10.44
C LEU A 166 17.18 -3.84 10.82
N ARG A 167 18.33 -3.79 10.12
CA ARG A 167 19.37 -2.78 10.35
C ARG A 167 18.85 -1.36 10.16
N GLU A 168 18.13 -1.12 9.05
CA GLU A 168 17.56 0.19 8.75
C GLU A 168 16.48 0.60 9.75
N CYS A 169 15.65 -0.35 10.22
CA CYS A 169 14.64 -0.09 11.23
C CYS A 169 15.26 0.38 12.55
N GLN A 170 16.32 -0.25 12.98
CA GLN A 170 17.08 0.13 14.19
C GLN A 170 17.84 1.45 13.99
N ARG A 171 18.59 1.58 12.90
CA ARG A 171 19.34 2.80 12.59
C ARG A 171 18.46 4.04 12.59
N LYS A 172 17.23 3.91 12.07
CA LYS A 172 16.23 5.00 12.01
C LYS A 172 15.35 5.10 13.25
N LYS A 173 15.55 4.21 14.24
CA LYS A 173 14.76 4.17 15.49
C LYS A 173 13.24 4.11 15.23
N LEU A 174 12.83 3.33 14.22
CA LEU A 174 11.42 3.23 13.81
C LEU A 174 10.63 2.18 14.59
N CYS A 175 11.29 1.37 15.40
CA CYS A 175 10.71 0.39 16.31
C CYS A 175 11.62 0.14 17.50
N THR A 176 11.04 -0.38 18.57
CA THR A 176 11.76 -0.84 19.75
C THR A 176 12.16 -2.31 19.62
N MET A 177 13.12 -2.76 20.44
CA MET A 177 13.50 -4.16 20.52
C MET A 177 12.31 -5.02 21.00
N ASP A 178 11.52 -4.53 21.95
CA ASP A 178 10.32 -5.23 22.46
C ASP A 178 9.28 -5.43 21.38
N GLU A 179 9.03 -4.42 20.53
CA GLU A 179 8.14 -4.55 19.38
C GLU A 179 8.64 -5.61 18.39
N LEU A 180 9.94 -5.67 18.12
CA LEU A 180 10.53 -6.70 17.26
C LEU A 180 10.30 -8.09 17.84
N TRP A 181 10.56 -8.30 19.13
CA TRP A 181 10.29 -9.56 19.80
C TRP A 181 8.81 -9.93 19.82
N GLN A 182 7.92 -8.97 20.06
CA GLN A 182 6.49 -9.18 20.03
C GLN A 182 6.02 -9.69 18.65
N TYR A 183 6.46 -9.03 17.57
CA TYR A 183 6.08 -9.44 16.22
C TYR A 183 6.81 -10.69 15.74
N ALA A 184 8.03 -10.96 16.23
CA ALA A 184 8.70 -12.23 16.00
C ALA A 184 7.89 -13.41 16.56
N LYS A 185 7.35 -13.27 17.77
CA LYS A 185 6.44 -14.27 18.38
C LYS A 185 5.15 -14.41 17.56
N LEU A 186 4.50 -13.30 17.22
CA LEU A 186 3.26 -13.28 16.43
C LEU A 186 3.43 -13.95 15.06
N CYS A 187 4.53 -13.69 14.40
CA CYS A 187 4.86 -14.26 13.07
C CYS A 187 5.44 -15.66 13.14
N ARG A 188 5.72 -16.20 14.35
CA ARG A 188 6.35 -17.51 14.61
C ARG A 188 7.76 -17.60 13.99
N VAL A 189 8.54 -16.55 14.13
CA VAL A 189 9.91 -16.45 13.61
C VAL A 189 10.94 -16.10 14.70
N SER A 190 10.57 -16.23 15.99
CA SER A 190 11.44 -15.88 17.11
C SER A 190 12.79 -16.58 17.03
N ASN A 191 12.81 -17.89 16.76
CA ASN A 191 14.07 -18.65 16.66
C ASN A 191 14.94 -18.20 15.47
N VAL A 192 14.31 -17.76 14.39
CA VAL A 192 15.01 -17.25 13.20
C VAL A 192 15.59 -15.87 13.45
N MET A 193 14.85 -15.00 14.16
CA MET A 193 15.28 -13.62 14.41
C MET A 193 16.25 -13.50 15.59
N ARG A 194 16.18 -14.44 16.55
CA ARG A 194 16.96 -14.40 17.80
C ARG A 194 18.42 -14.04 17.60
N PRO A 195 19.22 -14.78 16.79
CA PRO A 195 20.66 -14.50 16.67
C PRO A 195 20.94 -13.09 16.17
N TYR A 196 20.08 -12.56 15.31
CA TYR A 196 20.23 -11.20 14.77
C TYR A 196 19.83 -10.12 15.79
N LEU A 197 18.78 -10.36 16.59
CA LEU A 197 18.33 -9.42 17.62
C LEU A 197 19.31 -9.37 18.78
N GLU A 198 19.84 -10.51 19.22
CA GLU A 198 20.85 -10.60 20.28
C GLU A 198 22.16 -9.90 19.87
N ALA A 199 22.63 -10.13 18.64
CA ALA A 199 23.82 -9.46 18.11
C ALA A 199 23.70 -7.93 17.99
N MET A 200 22.48 -7.41 17.93
CA MET A 200 22.20 -5.97 17.85
C MET A 200 21.93 -5.31 19.20
N SER A 201 21.81 -6.09 20.27
CA SER A 201 21.61 -5.61 21.65
C SER A 201 22.92 -5.36 22.37
N LEU A 202 24.04 -5.76 21.75
CA LEU A 202 25.43 -5.54 22.23
C LEU A 202 25.93 -4.19 21.70
#